data_574ea4bbca0ed43b3add3439636d4c06
#
_entry.id   574ea4bbca0ed43b3add3439636d4c06
#
_cell.length_a   1.000
_cell.length_b   1.000
_cell.length_c   1.000
_cell.angle_alpha   90.00
_cell.angle_beta   90.00
_cell.angle_gamma   90.00
#
_symmetry.space_group_name_H-M   'P 1'
#
loop_
_entity.id
_entity.type
_entity.pdbx_description
1 polymer ?
#
loop_
_entity_poly.entity_id
_entity_poly.type
_entity_poly.pdbx_seq_one_letter_code
_entity_poly.pdbx_strand_id
1 'polypeptide(L)'
;MDGIPDKLGSKAERWADLWALPGLTDSVTVEFTRRFRSSLGQCRPMEGRIRLAAHLAENGNEDLFEELLCHELAHVAVYRLHGRAVRPHGPEWKELVAAAGFKPRARFDRAEGRFPPRSQKPRARWEHQCPVCQATRMAGRPVRNWRCAECHEAGRSGKLIITRIPAER
;
A
#
# COMPACT_ATOMS: atom_id res chain seq x y z
N MET A 1 15.51 -9.35 -6.79
CA MET A 1 15.64 -10.47 -5.83
C MET A 1 14.22 -10.85 -5.46
N ASP A 2 13.76 -11.94 -6.05
CA ASP A 2 12.43 -12.46 -5.84
C ASP A 2 12.59 -13.75 -5.03
N GLY A 3 11.97 -13.81 -3.85
CA GLY A 3 12.03 -14.96 -2.94
C GLY A 3 12.07 -14.53 -1.47
N ILE A 4 11.79 -15.49 -0.58
CA ILE A 4 11.97 -15.28 0.86
C ILE A 4 13.48 -15.25 1.12
N PRO A 5 14.02 -14.22 1.82
CA PRO A 5 15.44 -14.21 2.17
C PRO A 5 15.84 -15.47 2.95
N ASP A 6 16.99 -16.04 2.63
CA ASP A 6 17.46 -17.32 3.22
C ASP A 6 17.37 -17.39 4.73
N LYS A 7 17.65 -16.27 5.43
CA LYS A 7 17.50 -16.16 6.88
C LYS A 7 16.09 -16.37 7.42
N LEU A 8 15.06 -16.11 6.60
CA LEU A 8 13.66 -16.23 6.97
C LEU A 8 12.96 -17.41 6.30
N GLY A 9 13.61 -18.06 5.33
CA GLY A 9 13.08 -19.25 4.68
C GLY A 9 12.72 -20.33 5.68
N SER A 10 13.66 -20.71 6.52
CA SER A 10 13.45 -21.73 7.56
C SER A 10 12.38 -21.36 8.60
N LYS A 11 12.22 -20.07 8.92
CA LYS A 11 11.14 -19.62 9.80
C LYS A 11 9.78 -19.69 9.11
N ALA A 12 9.69 -19.27 7.85
CA ALA A 12 8.47 -19.36 7.08
C ALA A 12 8.01 -20.81 6.86
N GLU A 13 8.95 -21.74 6.65
CA GLU A 13 8.67 -23.19 6.61
C GLU A 13 8.12 -23.69 7.94
N ARG A 14 8.73 -23.32 9.07
CA ARG A 14 8.21 -23.67 10.41
C ARG A 14 6.81 -23.13 10.65
N TRP A 15 6.48 -21.92 10.21
CA TRP A 15 5.11 -21.41 10.31
C TRP A 15 4.16 -22.21 9.43
N ALA A 16 4.57 -22.55 8.21
CA ALA A 16 3.77 -23.37 7.31
C ALA A 16 3.46 -24.76 7.94
N ASP A 17 4.43 -25.37 8.57
CA ASP A 17 4.25 -26.65 9.30
C ASP A 17 3.29 -26.48 10.50
N LEU A 18 3.45 -25.41 11.31
CA LEU A 18 2.54 -25.09 12.41
C LEU A 18 1.10 -24.87 11.95
N TRP A 19 0.91 -24.38 10.74
CA TRP A 19 -0.39 -24.13 10.12
C TRP A 19 -0.94 -25.35 9.35
N ALA A 20 -0.28 -26.50 9.46
CA ALA A 20 -0.61 -27.73 8.73
C ALA A 20 -0.64 -27.55 7.19
N LEU A 21 0.24 -26.71 6.68
CA LEU A 21 0.42 -26.42 5.25
C LEU A 21 1.88 -26.61 4.81
N PRO A 22 2.46 -27.80 4.95
CA PRO A 22 3.83 -28.05 4.51
C PRO A 22 3.96 -27.75 3.02
N GLY A 23 5.07 -27.09 2.64
CA GLY A 23 5.30 -26.68 1.24
C GLY A 23 4.54 -25.40 0.83
N LEU A 24 3.88 -24.68 1.76
CA LEU A 24 3.24 -23.38 1.47
C LEU A 24 4.23 -22.41 0.84
N THR A 25 5.46 -22.36 1.34
CA THR A 25 6.53 -21.49 0.88
C THR A 25 6.91 -21.69 -0.57
N ASP A 26 6.82 -22.92 -1.10
CA ASP A 26 7.13 -23.25 -2.48
C ASP A 26 6.15 -22.60 -3.48
N SER A 27 4.95 -22.32 -3.00
CA SER A 27 3.87 -21.73 -3.79
C SER A 27 3.74 -20.21 -3.59
N VAL A 28 4.69 -19.57 -2.88
CA VAL A 28 4.66 -18.15 -2.55
C VAL A 28 5.83 -17.41 -3.18
N THR A 29 5.52 -16.29 -3.83
CA THR A 29 6.53 -15.36 -4.33
C THR A 29 6.56 -14.10 -3.48
N VAL A 30 7.75 -13.72 -2.99
CA VAL A 30 7.97 -12.49 -2.23
C VAL A 30 8.76 -11.50 -3.07
N GLU A 31 8.16 -10.34 -3.34
CA GLU A 31 8.75 -9.26 -4.13
C GLU A 31 9.02 -8.04 -3.26
N PHE A 32 10.15 -7.36 -3.47
CA PHE A 32 10.45 -6.09 -2.82
C PHE A 32 10.13 -4.90 -3.74
N THR A 33 9.46 -3.87 -3.17
CA THR A 33 9.09 -2.69 -3.93
C THR A 33 9.41 -1.38 -3.21
N ARG A 34 9.96 -0.42 -3.96
CA ARG A 34 10.17 0.96 -3.49
C ARG A 34 8.95 1.86 -3.76
N ARG A 35 7.89 1.31 -4.34
CA ARG A 35 6.69 2.08 -4.72
C ARG A 35 5.73 2.30 -3.56
N PHE A 36 5.83 1.53 -2.48
CA PHE A 36 4.99 1.73 -1.30
C PHE A 36 5.30 3.07 -0.63
N ARG A 37 4.24 3.80 -0.28
CA ARG A 37 4.31 5.12 0.35
C ARG A 37 3.68 5.16 1.75
N SER A 38 2.80 4.23 2.03
CA SER A 38 2.05 4.14 3.30
C SER A 38 1.75 2.71 3.72
N SER A 39 1.93 1.73 2.85
CA SER A 39 1.80 0.31 3.17
C SER A 39 3.19 -0.31 3.30
N LEU A 40 3.36 -1.22 4.25
CA LEU A 40 4.60 -1.99 4.42
C LEU A 40 4.56 -3.29 3.63
N GLY A 41 3.37 -3.89 3.48
CA GLY A 41 3.13 -5.11 2.75
C GLY A 41 1.82 -5.10 1.98
N GLN A 42 1.67 -6.04 1.09
CA GLN A 42 0.47 -6.35 0.34
C GLN A 42 0.51 -7.82 -0.09
N CYS A 43 -0.58 -8.53 0.16
CA CYS A 43 -0.76 -9.90 -0.28
C CYS A 43 -1.83 -10.02 -1.36
N ARG A 44 -1.60 -10.93 -2.31
CA ARG A 44 -2.60 -11.50 -3.21
C ARG A 44 -2.70 -13.00 -2.94
N PRO A 45 -3.54 -13.40 -1.99
CA PRO A 45 -3.54 -14.78 -1.48
C PRO A 45 -3.80 -15.84 -2.55
N MET A 46 -4.68 -15.54 -3.50
CA MET A 46 -5.00 -16.44 -4.60
C MET A 46 -3.81 -16.73 -5.51
N GLU A 47 -2.95 -15.71 -5.71
CA GLU A 47 -1.76 -15.80 -6.57
C GLU A 47 -0.53 -16.31 -5.78
N GLY A 48 -0.63 -16.44 -4.45
CA GLY A 48 0.54 -16.69 -3.60
C GLY A 48 1.58 -15.57 -3.66
N ARG A 49 1.18 -14.34 -4.00
CA ARG A 49 2.11 -13.23 -4.21
C ARG A 49 2.08 -12.28 -3.03
N ILE A 50 3.25 -12.06 -2.43
CA ILE A 50 3.50 -11.12 -1.36
C ILE A 50 4.42 -10.02 -1.87
N ARG A 51 4.10 -8.77 -1.59
CA ARG A 51 4.94 -7.61 -1.90
C ARG A 51 5.25 -6.87 -0.63
N LEU A 52 6.53 -6.61 -0.37
CA LEU A 52 7.02 -5.94 0.82
C LEU A 52 7.76 -4.65 0.43
N ALA A 53 7.76 -3.68 1.34
CA ALA A 53 8.52 -2.44 1.14
C ALA A 53 10.02 -2.74 1.17
N ALA A 54 10.75 -2.33 0.14
CA ALA A 54 12.16 -2.68 -0.03
C ALA A 54 13.07 -2.21 1.13
N HIS A 55 12.74 -1.09 1.78
CA HIS A 55 13.53 -0.58 2.91
C HIS A 55 13.42 -1.44 4.18
N LEU A 56 12.50 -2.39 4.24
CA LEU A 56 12.40 -3.35 5.35
C LEU A 56 13.52 -4.40 5.32
N ALA A 57 14.09 -4.64 4.14
CA ALA A 57 15.23 -5.54 4.00
C ALA A 57 16.55 -4.87 4.44
N GLU A 58 16.53 -3.58 4.78
CA GLU A 58 17.69 -2.84 5.29
C GLU A 58 17.94 -3.17 6.77
N ASN A 59 19.21 -3.09 7.18
CA ASN A 59 19.62 -3.40 8.55
C ASN A 59 18.83 -2.62 9.62
N GLY A 60 18.44 -3.31 10.69
CA GLY A 60 17.71 -2.74 11.82
C GLY A 60 16.19 -2.78 11.71
N ASN A 61 15.63 -3.44 10.69
CA ASN A 61 14.18 -3.68 10.54
C ASN A 61 13.84 -5.18 10.57
N GLU A 62 14.75 -6.04 11.01
CA GLU A 62 14.61 -7.50 10.90
C GLU A 62 13.37 -8.03 11.62
N ASP A 63 13.11 -7.59 12.85
CA ASP A 63 11.95 -8.03 13.64
C ASP A 63 10.62 -7.61 12.97
N LEU A 64 10.56 -6.37 12.52
CA LEU A 64 9.37 -5.86 11.83
C LEU A 64 9.17 -6.56 10.49
N PHE A 65 10.26 -6.85 9.79
CA PHE A 65 10.22 -7.58 8.53
C PHE A 65 9.71 -9.00 8.73
N GLU A 66 10.18 -9.68 9.75
CA GLU A 66 9.74 -11.04 10.12
C GLU A 66 8.25 -11.07 10.47
N GLU A 67 7.78 -10.14 11.33
CA GLU A 67 6.38 -10.03 11.71
C GLU A 67 5.50 -9.72 10.49
N LEU A 68 5.95 -8.84 9.60
CA LEU A 68 5.21 -8.50 8.40
C LEU A 68 5.15 -9.66 7.41
N LEU A 69 6.25 -10.39 7.23
CA LEU A 69 6.26 -11.57 6.37
C LEU A 69 5.27 -12.62 6.90
N CYS A 70 5.28 -12.87 8.21
CA CYS A 70 4.31 -13.77 8.85
C CYS A 70 2.86 -13.29 8.62
N HIS A 71 2.59 -11.98 8.77
CA HIS A 71 1.29 -11.37 8.52
C HIS A 71 0.78 -11.66 7.11
N GLU A 72 1.60 -11.40 6.09
CA GLU A 72 1.23 -11.58 4.69
C GLU A 72 1.15 -13.07 4.31
N LEU A 73 2.04 -13.90 4.84
CA LEU A 73 2.02 -15.35 4.63
C LEU A 73 0.76 -15.99 5.24
N ALA A 74 0.34 -15.53 6.43
CA ALA A 74 -0.90 -15.98 7.06
C ALA A 74 -2.14 -15.68 6.20
N HIS A 75 -2.15 -14.61 5.40
CA HIS A 75 -3.23 -14.37 4.43
C HIS A 75 -3.27 -15.44 3.34
N VAL A 76 -2.10 -15.90 2.85
CA VAL A 76 -2.03 -16.99 1.87
C VAL A 76 -2.50 -18.29 2.52
N ALA A 77 -2.04 -18.58 3.74
CA ALA A 77 -2.42 -19.78 4.49
C ALA A 77 -3.93 -19.86 4.72
N VAL A 78 -4.55 -18.78 5.21
CA VAL A 78 -6.01 -18.71 5.39
C VAL A 78 -6.74 -18.96 4.07
N TYR A 79 -6.26 -18.37 2.98
CA TYR A 79 -6.88 -18.60 1.69
C TYR A 79 -6.77 -20.08 1.24
N ARG A 80 -5.64 -20.72 1.51
CA ARG A 80 -5.45 -22.16 1.18
C ARG A 80 -6.36 -23.06 2.01
N LEU A 81 -6.56 -22.74 3.30
CA LEU A 81 -7.37 -23.54 4.23
C LEU A 81 -8.88 -23.30 4.03
N HIS A 82 -9.30 -22.07 3.77
CA HIS A 82 -10.71 -21.66 3.86
C HIS A 82 -11.26 -20.98 2.59
N GLY A 83 -10.41 -20.73 1.59
CA GLY A 83 -10.82 -20.04 0.37
C GLY A 83 -11.19 -18.58 0.61
N ARG A 84 -12.23 -18.11 -0.08
CA ARG A 84 -12.72 -16.73 0.02
C ARG A 84 -13.81 -16.50 1.08
N ALA A 85 -14.18 -17.54 1.81
CA ALA A 85 -15.31 -17.51 2.72
C ALA A 85 -15.04 -16.74 4.03
N VAL A 86 -13.78 -16.49 4.36
CA VAL A 86 -13.37 -15.86 5.61
C VAL A 86 -12.95 -14.40 5.42
N ARG A 87 -13.10 -13.62 6.50
CA ARG A 87 -12.75 -12.19 6.48
C ARG A 87 -11.23 -12.02 6.58
N PRO A 88 -10.63 -11.08 5.84
CA PRO A 88 -9.26 -10.66 6.12
C PRO A 88 -9.12 -10.26 7.59
N HIS A 89 -8.06 -10.71 8.25
CA HIS A 89 -7.81 -10.50 9.69
C HIS A 89 -8.92 -11.04 10.61
N GLY A 90 -9.69 -12.04 10.13
CA GLY A 90 -10.69 -12.77 10.91
C GLY A 90 -10.07 -13.65 12.00
N PRO A 91 -10.89 -14.42 12.74
CA PRO A 91 -10.41 -15.36 13.76
C PRO A 91 -9.35 -16.31 13.23
N GLU A 92 -9.54 -16.89 12.05
CA GLU A 92 -8.66 -17.87 11.42
C GLU A 92 -7.26 -17.28 11.18
N TRP A 93 -7.20 -16.06 10.66
CA TRP A 93 -5.95 -15.35 10.44
C TRP A 93 -5.23 -15.03 11.78
N LYS A 94 -6.00 -14.61 12.80
CA LYS A 94 -5.45 -14.29 14.12
C LYS A 94 -4.86 -15.52 14.79
N GLU A 95 -5.50 -16.66 14.66
CA GLU A 95 -5.00 -17.94 15.20
C GLU A 95 -3.66 -18.32 14.56
N LEU A 96 -3.54 -18.22 13.23
CA LEU A 96 -2.29 -18.54 12.54
C LEU A 96 -1.15 -17.61 12.96
N VAL A 97 -1.40 -16.29 13.02
CA VAL A 97 -0.39 -15.32 13.45
C VAL A 97 0.03 -15.54 14.90
N ALA A 98 -0.93 -15.83 15.79
CA ALA A 98 -0.66 -16.13 17.18
C ALA A 98 0.14 -17.45 17.36
N ALA A 99 -0.20 -18.49 16.61
CA ALA A 99 0.54 -19.75 16.59
C ALA A 99 2.00 -19.57 16.14
N ALA A 100 2.25 -18.64 15.22
CA ALA A 100 3.61 -18.28 14.81
C ALA A 100 4.38 -17.44 15.84
N GLY A 101 3.77 -17.08 16.97
CA GLY A 101 4.39 -16.35 18.06
C GLY A 101 4.27 -14.83 17.99
N PHE A 102 3.45 -14.29 17.07
CA PHE A 102 3.25 -12.86 16.95
C PHE A 102 1.90 -12.41 17.52
N LYS A 103 1.84 -11.14 17.92
CA LYS A 103 0.58 -10.50 18.30
C LYS A 103 -0.23 -10.19 17.04
N PRO A 104 -1.46 -10.73 16.86
CA PRO A 104 -2.28 -10.44 15.70
C PRO A 104 -2.67 -8.96 15.64
N ARG A 105 -2.18 -8.24 14.66
CA ARG A 105 -2.54 -6.84 14.39
C ARG A 105 -2.79 -6.61 12.90
N ALA A 106 -3.94 -6.06 12.59
CA ALA A 106 -4.36 -5.86 11.21
C ALA A 106 -3.63 -4.70 10.50
N ARG A 107 -2.91 -3.86 11.23
CA ARG A 107 -2.20 -2.68 10.69
C ARG A 107 -0.90 -2.46 11.41
N PHE A 108 0.09 -2.02 10.64
CA PHE A 108 1.38 -1.57 11.14
C PHE A 108 1.43 -0.05 11.10
N ASP A 109 2.03 0.57 12.13
CA ASP A 109 2.24 2.00 12.11
C ASP A 109 3.29 2.34 11.04
N ARG A 110 3.04 3.43 10.35
CA ARG A 110 3.99 3.96 9.37
C ARG A 110 5.33 4.34 10.03
N ALA A 111 5.30 4.82 11.27
CA ALA A 111 6.50 5.18 12.03
C ALA A 111 7.40 3.97 12.29
N GLU A 112 6.81 2.80 12.56
CA GLU A 112 7.55 1.55 12.77
C GLU A 112 8.33 1.16 11.51
N GLY A 113 7.73 1.33 10.34
CA GLY A 113 8.35 1.00 9.05
C GLY A 113 9.46 1.92 8.61
N ARG A 114 9.79 2.97 9.37
CA ARG A 114 10.86 3.94 9.02
C ARG A 114 10.84 4.34 7.54
N PHE A 115 9.65 4.61 7.02
CA PHE A 115 9.53 5.04 5.63
C PHE A 115 10.46 6.21 5.33
N PRO A 116 11.16 6.21 4.20
CA PRO A 116 11.95 7.36 3.81
C PRO A 116 11.05 8.60 3.78
N PRO A 117 11.58 9.77 4.16
CA PRO A 117 10.81 11.00 4.14
C PRO A 117 10.18 11.16 2.76
N ARG A 118 8.91 11.54 2.73
CA ARG A 118 8.25 11.86 1.46
C ARG A 118 9.10 12.92 0.77
N SER A 119 9.65 12.60 -0.39
CA SER A 119 10.25 13.64 -1.21
C SER A 119 9.17 14.69 -1.43
N GLN A 120 9.32 15.83 -0.81
CA GLN A 120 8.46 17.00 -1.02
C GLN A 120 8.80 17.60 -2.39
N LYS A 121 8.71 16.79 -3.44
CA LYS A 121 8.80 17.37 -4.78
C LYS A 121 7.63 18.34 -4.88
N PRO A 122 7.92 19.61 -5.13
CA PRO A 122 6.87 20.60 -5.30
C PRO A 122 5.92 20.08 -6.38
N ARG A 123 4.63 19.99 -6.06
CA ARG A 123 3.65 19.49 -7.02
C ARG A 123 3.23 20.65 -7.91
N ALA A 124 3.27 20.45 -9.22
CA ALA A 124 2.66 21.40 -10.15
C ALA A 124 1.24 21.71 -9.71
N ARG A 125 0.89 22.98 -9.68
CA ARG A 125 -0.46 23.48 -9.40
C ARG A 125 -1.10 23.88 -10.72
N TRP A 126 -2.41 23.86 -10.73
CA TRP A 126 -3.19 24.25 -11.90
C TRP A 126 -4.13 25.37 -11.49
N GLU A 127 -3.99 26.49 -12.14
CA GLU A 127 -4.90 27.61 -12.02
C GLU A 127 -6.05 27.44 -13.00
N HIS A 128 -7.25 27.68 -12.52
CA HIS A 128 -8.48 27.65 -13.29
C HIS A 128 -9.07 29.04 -13.21
N GLN A 129 -8.92 29.86 -14.25
CA GLN A 129 -9.36 31.26 -14.30
C GLN A 129 -10.57 31.45 -15.19
N CYS A 130 -11.57 32.19 -14.71
CA CYS A 130 -12.68 32.61 -15.52
C CYS A 130 -12.26 33.77 -16.42
N PRO A 131 -12.38 33.67 -17.77
CA PRO A 131 -11.99 34.76 -18.65
C PRO A 131 -12.95 35.95 -18.60
N VAL A 132 -14.12 35.80 -17.95
CA VAL A 132 -15.14 36.84 -17.88
C VAL A 132 -15.02 37.66 -16.60
N CYS A 133 -15.07 37.01 -15.42
CA CYS A 133 -15.04 37.71 -14.12
C CYS A 133 -13.67 37.61 -13.43
N GLN A 134 -12.68 36.99 -14.04
CA GLN A 134 -11.31 36.81 -13.54
C GLN A 134 -11.21 35.99 -12.25
N ALA A 135 -12.31 35.42 -11.76
CA ALA A 135 -12.26 34.51 -10.59
C ALA A 135 -11.31 33.34 -10.83
N THR A 136 -10.46 33.05 -9.86
CA THR A 136 -9.45 31.99 -9.94
C THR A 136 -9.68 30.90 -8.92
N ARG A 137 -9.32 29.67 -9.26
CA ARG A 137 -9.31 28.51 -8.35
C ARG A 137 -8.10 27.62 -8.61
N MET A 138 -7.42 27.22 -7.53
CA MET A 138 -6.24 26.36 -7.63
C MET A 138 -6.58 24.88 -7.42
N ALA A 139 -5.92 23.99 -8.18
CA ALA A 139 -6.04 22.55 -8.01
C ALA A 139 -4.69 21.85 -8.20
N GLY A 140 -4.55 20.64 -7.65
CA GLY A 140 -3.36 19.80 -7.85
C GLY A 140 -3.34 19.03 -9.17
N ARG A 141 -4.41 19.17 -9.99
CA ARG A 141 -4.57 18.55 -11.31
C ARG A 141 -5.50 19.41 -12.17
N PRO A 142 -5.44 19.31 -13.51
CA PRO A 142 -6.38 20.00 -14.37
C PRO A 142 -7.79 19.40 -14.23
N VAL A 143 -8.79 20.23 -13.96
CA VAL A 143 -10.19 19.83 -13.82
C VAL A 143 -11.00 20.49 -14.91
N ARG A 144 -11.15 19.80 -16.05
CA ARG A 144 -11.73 20.35 -17.29
C ARG A 144 -13.23 20.64 -17.22
N ASN A 145 -13.95 20.00 -16.33
CA ASN A 145 -15.40 20.15 -16.17
C ASN A 145 -15.82 21.19 -15.14
N TRP A 146 -14.88 21.87 -14.49
CA TRP A 146 -15.22 23.00 -13.63
C TRP A 146 -15.76 24.18 -14.45
N ARG A 147 -16.71 24.90 -13.83
CA ARG A 147 -17.30 26.12 -14.35
C ARG A 147 -17.22 27.21 -13.30
N CYS A 148 -17.17 28.45 -13.74
CA CYS A 148 -17.37 29.60 -12.86
C CYS A 148 -18.85 29.65 -12.47
N ALA A 149 -19.13 29.53 -11.16
CA ALA A 149 -20.52 29.49 -10.68
C ALA A 149 -21.28 30.76 -11.05
N GLU A 150 -20.76 31.91 -10.70
CA GLU A 150 -21.39 33.22 -10.96
C GLU A 150 -21.67 33.46 -12.45
N CYS A 151 -20.71 33.18 -13.33
CA CYS A 151 -20.90 33.34 -14.75
C CYS A 151 -21.86 32.31 -15.34
N HIS A 152 -21.88 31.09 -14.80
CA HIS A 152 -22.81 30.06 -15.24
C HIS A 152 -24.26 30.40 -14.83
N GLU A 153 -24.46 30.85 -13.61
CA GLU A 153 -25.76 31.31 -13.09
C GLU A 153 -26.28 32.54 -13.86
N ALA A 154 -25.36 33.39 -14.31
CA ALA A 154 -25.69 34.53 -15.18
C ALA A 154 -25.91 34.12 -16.67
N GLY A 155 -26.12 32.86 -16.97
CA GLY A 155 -26.41 32.34 -18.32
C GLY A 155 -25.22 32.33 -19.29
N ARG A 156 -23.97 32.48 -18.78
CA ARG A 156 -22.75 32.44 -19.58
C ARG A 156 -22.15 31.02 -19.54
N SER A 157 -21.21 30.70 -20.42
CA SER A 157 -20.60 29.37 -20.51
C SER A 157 -19.90 28.94 -19.21
N GLY A 158 -19.41 29.90 -18.44
CA GLY A 158 -18.64 29.67 -17.22
C GLY A 158 -17.35 28.86 -17.42
N LYS A 159 -16.94 28.60 -18.67
CA LYS A 159 -15.76 27.79 -19.01
C LYS A 159 -14.49 28.44 -18.48
N LEU A 160 -13.65 27.68 -17.80
CA LEU A 160 -12.40 28.16 -17.21
C LEU A 160 -11.20 27.91 -18.14
N ILE A 161 -10.27 28.83 -18.15
CA ILE A 161 -8.94 28.67 -18.73
C ILE A 161 -8.09 27.94 -17.70
N ILE A 162 -7.38 26.88 -18.11
CA ILE A 162 -6.58 26.03 -17.21
C ILE A 162 -5.12 26.24 -17.55
N THR A 163 -4.36 26.80 -16.63
CA THR A 163 -2.94 27.08 -16.76
C THR A 163 -2.14 26.27 -15.76
N ARG A 164 -1.08 25.63 -16.22
CA ARG A 164 -0.15 24.92 -15.33
C ARG A 164 0.82 25.92 -14.70
N ILE A 165 0.86 25.95 -13.38
CA ILE A 165 1.87 26.70 -12.62
C ILE A 165 3.01 25.76 -12.29
N PRO A 166 4.23 26.04 -12.74
CA PRO A 166 5.40 25.26 -12.39
C PRO A 166 5.58 25.25 -10.88
N ALA A 167 6.09 24.14 -10.34
CA ALA A 167 6.52 24.12 -8.96
C ALA A 167 7.79 24.97 -8.83
N GLU A 168 7.78 25.96 -7.97
CA GLU A 168 9.02 26.68 -7.60
C GLU A 168 10.01 25.68 -6.99
N ARG A 169 11.28 25.82 -7.37
CA ARG A 169 12.38 24.97 -6.88
C ARG A 169 12.82 25.37 -5.50
#